data_6f7541549d3ff54d4c1dc15a316a16a7
#
_entry.id   6f7541549d3ff54d4c1dc15a316a16a7
#
_cell.length_a   1.000
_cell.length_b   1.000
_cell.length_c   1.000
_cell.angle_alpha   90.00
_cell.angle_beta   90.00
_cell.angle_gamma   90.00
#
_symmetry.space_group_name_H-M   'P 1'
#
loop_
_entity.id
_entity.type
_entity.pdbx_description
1 polymer ?
#
loop_
_entity_poly.entity_id
_entity_poly.type
_entity_poly.pdbx_seq_one_letter_code
_entity_poly.pdbx_strand_id
1 'polypeptide(L)'
;MKFKSAMKLRLLFIVILLCIAGGASADDADRLIADFDRKADVASANKFFEFLDRREFTDSKIVFSKAVPADSLRQQTWYWAAEWYYDCQNYSLARDYAKRALPLMRWPNLDKSCCLNLLGIIHVRLGDFKTAVEYAKRCVDIDIRLNDPDRVSSSLNTLAGAYMAANQPQDAERYILRGLEYAERAGNPSRKAVLLGMASEIYYKLGDYSKSVDYADRAYRLDSIGGREAKMAVRLSQKGTALVGLKKYAEAEQVLLKAIAGLRA
;
A
#
# COMPACT_ATOMS: atom_id res chain seq x y z
N MET A 1 -11.21 6.70 17.53
CA MET A 1 -10.58 6.36 16.24
C MET A 1 -9.23 5.60 16.33
N LYS A 2 -8.63 5.40 17.53
CA LYS A 2 -7.32 4.75 17.73
C LYS A 2 -7.31 3.21 17.77
N PHE A 3 -8.47 2.54 17.86
CA PHE A 3 -8.57 1.07 17.97
C PHE A 3 -8.53 0.32 16.62
N LYS A 4 -8.87 0.97 15.51
CA LYS A 4 -9.01 0.30 14.19
C LYS A 4 -7.69 0.00 13.47
N SER A 5 -6.62 0.74 13.73
CA SER A 5 -5.32 0.54 13.03
C SER A 5 -4.55 -0.70 13.53
N ALA A 6 -4.58 -0.99 14.83
CA ALA A 6 -3.94 -2.18 15.39
C ALA A 6 -4.68 -3.47 15.03
N MET A 7 -6.01 -3.37 14.86
CA MET A 7 -6.86 -4.47 14.42
C MET A 7 -6.63 -4.83 12.94
N LYS A 8 -6.39 -3.84 12.06
CA LYS A 8 -6.04 -4.09 10.64
C LYS A 8 -4.72 -4.86 10.48
N LEU A 9 -3.72 -4.62 11.33
CA LEU A 9 -2.45 -5.35 11.25
C LEU A 9 -2.58 -6.81 11.75
N ARG A 10 -3.40 -7.06 12.77
CA ARG A 10 -3.75 -8.43 13.22
C ARG A 10 -4.65 -9.14 12.20
N LEU A 11 -5.58 -8.44 11.55
CA LEU A 11 -6.41 -8.99 10.48
C LEU A 11 -5.59 -9.30 9.22
N LEU A 12 -4.61 -8.47 8.84
CA LEU A 12 -3.72 -8.77 7.71
C LEU A 12 -2.97 -10.09 7.91
N PHE A 13 -2.49 -10.36 9.15
CA PHE A 13 -1.89 -11.65 9.49
C PHE A 13 -2.91 -12.80 9.53
N ILE A 14 -4.14 -12.55 10.00
CA ILE A 14 -5.22 -13.54 10.04
C ILE A 14 -5.75 -13.81 8.64
N VAL A 15 -5.87 -12.82 7.75
CA VAL A 15 -6.26 -13.00 6.35
C VAL A 15 -5.19 -13.76 5.58
N ILE A 16 -3.91 -13.50 5.80
CA ILE A 16 -2.80 -14.30 5.22
C ILE A 16 -2.85 -15.74 5.76
N LEU A 17 -3.11 -15.97 7.05
CA LEU A 17 -3.28 -17.31 7.61
C LEU A 17 -4.57 -17.98 7.14
N LEU A 18 -5.66 -17.25 6.94
CA LEU A 18 -6.93 -17.78 6.42
C LEU A 18 -6.85 -18.03 4.91
N CYS A 19 -6.10 -17.28 4.12
CA CYS A 19 -5.80 -17.59 2.72
C CYS A 19 -4.92 -18.85 2.60
N ILE A 20 -4.03 -19.10 3.57
CA ILE A 20 -3.20 -20.33 3.63
C ILE A 20 -3.99 -21.50 4.21
N ALA A 21 -4.96 -21.27 5.11
CA ALA A 21 -5.79 -22.31 5.75
C ALA A 21 -7.15 -22.53 5.08
N GLY A 22 -7.52 -21.71 4.08
CA GLY A 22 -8.88 -21.71 3.54
C GLY A 22 -8.96 -21.68 2.02
N GLY A 23 -8.67 -22.80 1.35
CA GLY A 23 -9.07 -22.98 -0.05
C GLY A 23 -10.55 -22.64 -0.32
N ALA A 24 -11.42 -22.80 0.67
CA ALA A 24 -12.85 -22.46 0.59
C ALA A 24 -13.15 -20.95 0.45
N SER A 25 -12.27 -20.04 0.89
CA SER A 25 -12.58 -18.59 0.88
C SER A 25 -12.15 -17.88 -0.41
N ALA A 26 -11.10 -18.36 -1.07
CA ALA A 26 -10.70 -17.87 -2.39
C ALA A 26 -11.70 -18.34 -3.45
N ASP A 27 -12.09 -19.61 -3.42
CA ASP A 27 -13.09 -20.21 -4.32
C ASP A 27 -14.45 -19.51 -4.21
N ASP A 28 -14.85 -19.03 -3.02
CA ASP A 28 -16.09 -18.29 -2.83
C ASP A 28 -16.04 -16.90 -3.46
N ALA A 29 -14.93 -16.17 -3.31
CA ALA A 29 -14.74 -14.89 -3.98
C ALA A 29 -14.73 -15.04 -5.50
N ASP A 30 -13.97 -15.99 -6.02
CA ASP A 30 -13.88 -16.29 -7.45
C ASP A 30 -15.26 -16.58 -8.05
N ARG A 31 -16.08 -17.37 -7.34
CA ARG A 31 -17.45 -17.69 -7.74
C ARG A 31 -18.36 -16.47 -7.77
N LEU A 32 -18.28 -15.61 -6.75
CA LEU A 32 -19.09 -14.38 -6.65
C LEU A 32 -18.69 -13.35 -7.70
N ILE A 33 -17.39 -13.19 -7.94
CA ILE A 33 -16.87 -12.29 -8.98
C ILE A 33 -17.25 -12.80 -10.37
N ALA A 34 -17.12 -14.10 -10.62
CA ALA A 34 -17.54 -14.71 -11.89
C ALA A 34 -19.06 -14.61 -12.11
N ASP A 35 -19.88 -14.72 -11.04
CA ASP A 35 -21.33 -14.50 -11.13
C ASP A 35 -21.65 -13.04 -11.50
N PHE A 36 -20.93 -12.08 -10.90
CA PHE A 36 -21.06 -10.67 -11.28
C PHE A 36 -20.59 -10.41 -12.71
N ASP A 37 -19.47 -10.97 -13.16
CA ASP A 37 -18.99 -10.80 -14.54
C ASP A 37 -19.99 -11.29 -15.59
N ARG A 38 -20.75 -12.35 -15.25
CA ARG A 38 -21.79 -12.91 -16.13
C ARG A 38 -23.08 -12.08 -16.13
N LYS A 39 -23.54 -11.62 -14.96
CA LYS A 39 -24.84 -10.96 -14.79
C LYS A 39 -24.75 -9.45 -14.87
N ALA A 40 -23.68 -8.86 -14.33
CA ALA A 40 -23.44 -7.43 -14.19
C ALA A 40 -24.62 -6.66 -13.56
N ASP A 41 -25.28 -7.29 -12.57
CA ASP A 41 -26.46 -6.75 -11.90
C ASP A 41 -26.18 -6.40 -10.42
N VAL A 42 -27.07 -5.61 -9.83
CA VAL A 42 -26.99 -5.15 -8.44
C VAL A 42 -27.02 -6.32 -7.45
N ALA A 43 -27.76 -7.38 -7.75
CA ALA A 43 -27.92 -8.50 -6.84
C ALA A 43 -26.60 -9.30 -6.70
N SER A 44 -25.92 -9.58 -7.83
CA SER A 44 -24.61 -10.25 -7.81
C SER A 44 -23.51 -9.36 -7.22
N ALA A 45 -23.51 -8.04 -7.50
CA ALA A 45 -22.60 -7.10 -6.86
C ALA A 45 -22.77 -7.09 -5.34
N ASN A 46 -23.99 -6.92 -4.84
CA ASN A 46 -24.26 -6.88 -3.41
C ASN A 46 -23.85 -8.17 -2.68
N LYS A 47 -23.97 -9.35 -3.32
CA LYS A 47 -23.45 -10.60 -2.75
C LYS A 47 -21.95 -10.60 -2.58
N PHE A 48 -21.20 -10.06 -3.55
CA PHE A 48 -19.75 -9.92 -3.43
C PHE A 48 -19.37 -8.91 -2.34
N PHE A 49 -20.06 -7.77 -2.24
CA PHE A 49 -19.79 -6.79 -1.19
C PHE A 49 -20.19 -7.30 0.20
N GLU A 50 -21.25 -8.09 0.34
CA GLU A 50 -21.60 -8.77 1.60
C GLU A 50 -20.50 -9.78 2.02
N PHE A 51 -19.90 -10.47 1.05
CA PHE A 51 -18.76 -11.33 1.31
C PHE A 51 -17.54 -10.53 1.83
N LEU A 52 -17.23 -9.36 1.25
CA LEU A 52 -16.15 -8.48 1.71
C LEU A 52 -16.45 -7.90 3.11
N ASP A 53 -17.70 -7.47 3.35
CA ASP A 53 -18.15 -6.90 4.63
C ASP A 53 -18.01 -7.91 5.77
N ARG A 54 -18.41 -9.16 5.58
CA ARG A 54 -18.24 -10.24 6.57
C ARG A 54 -16.78 -10.49 6.94
N ARG A 55 -15.83 -10.09 6.11
CA ARG A 55 -14.39 -10.21 6.32
C ARG A 55 -13.73 -8.91 6.77
N GLU A 56 -14.54 -7.88 7.04
CA GLU A 56 -14.05 -6.53 7.38
C GLU A 56 -13.04 -5.99 6.37
N PHE A 57 -13.17 -6.41 5.09
CA PHE A 57 -12.24 -6.04 4.03
C PHE A 57 -12.41 -4.58 3.59
N THR A 58 -13.62 -4.03 3.73
CA THR A 58 -13.94 -2.63 3.45
C THR A 58 -14.13 -1.83 4.74
N ASP A 59 -13.75 -0.54 4.73
CA ASP A 59 -13.87 0.34 5.91
C ASP A 59 -15.34 0.64 6.28
N SER A 60 -16.26 0.46 5.33
CA SER A 60 -17.70 0.65 5.51
C SER A 60 -18.48 -0.31 4.62
N LYS A 61 -19.68 -0.66 5.08
CA LYS A 61 -20.58 -1.51 4.32
C LYS A 61 -20.99 -0.84 3.02
N ILE A 62 -20.75 -1.51 1.89
CA ILE A 62 -21.12 -1.06 0.56
C ILE A 62 -22.35 -1.86 0.10
N VAL A 63 -23.44 -1.14 -0.21
CA VAL A 63 -24.69 -1.71 -0.73
C VAL A 63 -25.20 -0.86 -1.88
N PHE A 64 -25.42 -1.47 -3.03
CA PHE A 64 -25.95 -0.79 -4.18
C PHE A 64 -27.48 -0.84 -4.21
N SER A 65 -28.09 0.29 -4.57
CA SER A 65 -29.51 0.38 -4.91
C SER A 65 -29.75 -0.01 -6.38
N LYS A 66 -31.00 -0.32 -6.73
CA LYS A 66 -31.38 -0.63 -8.12
C LYS A 66 -31.17 0.55 -9.09
N ALA A 67 -31.05 1.77 -8.57
CA ALA A 67 -30.87 2.99 -9.37
C ALA A 67 -29.41 3.29 -9.72
N VAL A 68 -28.43 2.48 -9.25
CA VAL A 68 -27.01 2.72 -9.54
C VAL A 68 -26.75 2.57 -11.05
N PRO A 69 -26.03 3.52 -11.69
CA PRO A 69 -25.64 3.38 -13.08
C PRO A 69 -24.75 2.14 -13.30
N ALA A 70 -24.97 1.42 -14.40
CA ALA A 70 -24.26 0.18 -14.71
C ALA A 70 -22.73 0.36 -14.74
N ASP A 71 -22.22 1.47 -15.27
CA ASP A 71 -20.79 1.77 -15.31
C ASP A 71 -20.23 1.98 -13.89
N SER A 72 -20.97 2.67 -13.01
CA SER A 72 -20.57 2.87 -11.62
C SER A 72 -20.57 1.55 -10.85
N LEU A 73 -21.54 0.69 -11.09
CA LEU A 73 -21.62 -0.64 -10.49
C LEU A 73 -20.40 -1.49 -10.89
N ARG A 74 -20.10 -1.54 -12.21
CA ARG A 74 -18.94 -2.27 -12.74
C ARG A 74 -17.63 -1.69 -12.25
N GLN A 75 -17.48 -0.35 -12.27
CA GLN A 75 -16.29 0.35 -11.78
C GLN A 75 -15.95 -0.06 -10.36
N GLN A 76 -16.92 0.04 -9.44
CA GLN A 76 -16.69 -0.27 -8.03
C GLN A 76 -16.47 -1.77 -7.80
N THR A 77 -17.28 -2.63 -8.41
CA THR A 77 -17.13 -4.07 -8.21
C THR A 77 -15.79 -4.58 -8.73
N TRP A 78 -15.36 -4.15 -9.92
CA TRP A 78 -14.07 -4.56 -10.46
C TRP A 78 -12.87 -3.95 -9.70
N TYR A 79 -12.98 -2.72 -9.19
CA TYR A 79 -11.95 -2.12 -8.34
C TYR A 79 -11.76 -2.95 -7.05
N TRP A 80 -12.84 -3.28 -6.35
CA TRP A 80 -12.76 -4.08 -5.13
C TRP A 80 -12.37 -5.53 -5.38
N ALA A 81 -12.71 -6.09 -6.52
CA ALA A 81 -12.17 -7.38 -6.95
C ALA A 81 -10.65 -7.31 -7.15
N ALA A 82 -10.14 -6.22 -7.73
CA ALA A 82 -8.70 -6.00 -7.87
C ALA A 82 -7.99 -5.89 -6.51
N GLU A 83 -8.55 -5.14 -5.55
CA GLU A 83 -8.02 -5.06 -4.18
C GLU A 83 -8.01 -6.42 -3.50
N TRP A 84 -9.09 -7.19 -3.62
CA TRP A 84 -9.18 -8.55 -3.09
C TRP A 84 -8.10 -9.47 -3.65
N TYR A 85 -7.96 -9.52 -4.98
CA TYR A 85 -6.94 -10.37 -5.61
C TYR A 85 -5.51 -9.89 -5.29
N TYR A 86 -5.31 -8.60 -5.09
CA TYR A 86 -4.02 -8.07 -4.65
C TYR A 86 -3.65 -8.59 -3.25
N ASP A 87 -4.58 -8.57 -2.30
CA ASP A 87 -4.36 -9.09 -0.94
C ASP A 87 -4.16 -10.60 -0.93
N CYS A 88 -4.86 -11.33 -1.82
CA CYS A 88 -4.63 -12.75 -2.06
C CYS A 88 -3.34 -13.04 -2.85
N GLN A 89 -2.52 -12.03 -3.16
CA GLN A 89 -1.27 -12.13 -3.94
C GLN A 89 -1.46 -12.64 -5.37
N ASN A 90 -2.69 -12.67 -5.89
CA ASN A 90 -2.97 -12.97 -7.29
C ASN A 90 -2.87 -11.69 -8.14
N TYR A 91 -1.63 -11.25 -8.33
CA TYR A 91 -1.36 -9.96 -8.99
C TYR A 91 -1.80 -9.91 -10.46
N SER A 92 -1.89 -11.05 -11.14
CA SER A 92 -2.38 -11.10 -12.52
C SER A 92 -3.87 -10.78 -12.59
N LEU A 93 -4.72 -11.42 -11.77
CA LEU A 93 -6.14 -11.11 -11.70
C LEU A 93 -6.38 -9.70 -11.15
N ALA A 94 -5.64 -9.29 -10.12
CA ALA A 94 -5.69 -7.93 -9.59
C ALA A 94 -5.48 -6.88 -10.69
N ARG A 95 -4.43 -7.05 -11.52
CA ARG A 95 -4.15 -6.19 -12.67
C ARG A 95 -5.32 -6.16 -13.65
N ASP A 96 -5.85 -7.32 -14.00
CA ASP A 96 -6.86 -7.44 -15.04
C ASP A 96 -8.17 -6.76 -14.60
N TYR A 97 -8.60 -6.94 -13.35
CA TYR A 97 -9.76 -6.27 -12.81
C TYR A 97 -9.55 -4.75 -12.64
N ALA A 98 -8.39 -4.30 -12.17
CA ALA A 98 -8.08 -2.89 -12.08
C ALA A 98 -8.07 -2.21 -13.48
N LYS A 99 -7.53 -2.90 -14.50
CA LYS A 99 -7.57 -2.42 -15.90
C LYS A 99 -8.99 -2.37 -16.48
N ARG A 100 -9.90 -3.24 -16.06
CA ARG A 100 -11.33 -3.18 -16.46
C ARG A 100 -12.04 -2.01 -15.78
N ALA A 101 -11.73 -1.72 -14.51
CA ALA A 101 -12.33 -0.63 -13.76
C ALA A 101 -11.88 0.76 -14.23
N LEU A 102 -10.59 0.93 -14.52
CA LEU A 102 -9.97 2.24 -14.79
C LEU A 102 -10.62 3.05 -15.93
N PRO A 103 -11.01 2.48 -17.10
CA PRO A 103 -11.63 3.24 -18.19
C PRO A 103 -13.01 3.81 -17.83
N LEU A 104 -13.71 3.19 -16.86
CA LEU A 104 -15.01 3.65 -16.40
C LEU A 104 -14.90 4.87 -15.48
N MET A 105 -13.71 5.12 -14.93
CA MET A 105 -13.39 6.28 -14.09
C MET A 105 -13.08 7.50 -14.98
N ARG A 106 -14.12 8.13 -15.54
CA ARG A 106 -13.98 9.18 -16.58
C ARG A 106 -13.27 10.44 -16.07
N TRP A 107 -13.51 10.83 -14.81
CA TRP A 107 -13.01 12.07 -14.22
C TRP A 107 -11.80 11.83 -13.32
N PRO A 108 -10.86 12.79 -13.23
CA PRO A 108 -9.80 12.75 -12.23
C PRO A 108 -10.41 12.98 -10.84
N ASN A 109 -10.64 11.91 -10.12
CA ASN A 109 -11.21 11.89 -8.77
C ASN A 109 -10.44 10.90 -7.88
N LEU A 110 -10.91 10.76 -6.64
CA LEU A 110 -10.34 9.86 -5.65
C LEU A 110 -10.28 8.41 -6.13
N ASP A 111 -11.37 7.89 -6.70
CA ASP A 111 -11.44 6.49 -7.16
C ASP A 111 -10.39 6.20 -8.23
N LYS A 112 -10.25 7.11 -9.20
CA LYS A 112 -9.25 6.98 -10.27
C LYS A 112 -7.84 7.03 -9.73
N SER A 113 -7.56 7.90 -8.76
CA SER A 113 -6.26 7.96 -8.10
C SER A 113 -5.97 6.65 -7.36
N CYS A 114 -6.92 6.12 -6.57
CA CYS A 114 -6.77 4.84 -5.88
C CYS A 114 -6.49 3.69 -6.86
N CYS A 115 -7.24 3.61 -7.96
CA CYS A 115 -7.05 2.56 -8.97
C CYS A 115 -5.68 2.67 -9.67
N LEU A 116 -5.21 3.88 -9.98
CA LEU A 116 -3.87 4.09 -10.55
C LEU A 116 -2.76 3.73 -9.56
N ASN A 117 -2.93 4.06 -8.27
CA ASN A 117 -2.00 3.67 -7.21
C ASN A 117 -1.92 2.14 -7.08
N LEU A 118 -3.06 1.47 -7.05
CA LEU A 118 -3.13 0.01 -7.01
C LEU A 118 -2.42 -0.62 -8.23
N LEU A 119 -2.69 -0.13 -9.44
CA LEU A 119 -2.00 -0.58 -10.65
C LEU A 119 -0.49 -0.35 -10.58
N GLY A 120 -0.03 0.79 -10.07
CA GLY A 120 1.38 1.04 -9.84
C GLY A 120 2.03 -0.02 -8.96
N ILE A 121 1.41 -0.32 -7.82
CA ILE A 121 1.91 -1.32 -6.88
C ILE A 121 1.85 -2.74 -7.48
N ILE A 122 0.77 -3.10 -8.17
CA ILE A 122 0.62 -4.40 -8.83
C ILE A 122 1.72 -4.60 -9.88
N HIS A 123 2.01 -3.59 -10.71
CA HIS A 123 3.06 -3.70 -11.73
C HIS A 123 4.46 -3.84 -11.11
N VAL A 124 4.73 -3.23 -9.93
CA VAL A 124 5.96 -3.51 -9.17
C VAL A 124 6.03 -5.00 -8.77
N ARG A 125 4.92 -5.58 -8.28
CA ARG A 125 4.88 -7.00 -7.90
C ARG A 125 5.05 -7.95 -9.08
N LEU A 126 4.60 -7.54 -10.26
CA LEU A 126 4.76 -8.29 -11.52
C LEU A 126 6.12 -8.07 -12.21
N GLY A 127 6.99 -7.20 -11.67
CA GLY A 127 8.30 -6.89 -12.26
C GLY A 127 8.26 -5.94 -13.48
N ASP A 128 7.09 -5.39 -13.81
CA ASP A 128 6.94 -4.39 -14.88
C ASP A 128 7.12 -2.97 -14.32
N PHE A 129 8.35 -2.64 -14.01
CA PHE A 129 8.70 -1.40 -13.32
C PHE A 129 8.44 -0.15 -14.17
N LYS A 130 8.59 -0.25 -15.49
CA LYS A 130 8.30 0.86 -16.39
C LYS A 130 6.83 1.28 -16.31
N THR A 131 5.93 0.34 -16.48
CA THR A 131 4.48 0.57 -16.36
C THR A 131 4.09 0.98 -14.95
N ALA A 132 4.74 0.43 -13.90
CA ALA A 132 4.53 0.85 -12.52
C ALA A 132 4.80 2.35 -12.32
N VAL A 133 5.93 2.86 -12.83
CA VAL A 133 6.29 4.28 -12.77
C VAL A 133 5.28 5.13 -13.53
N GLU A 134 4.81 4.70 -14.70
CA GLU A 134 3.80 5.43 -15.49
C GLU A 134 2.49 5.58 -14.73
N TYR A 135 1.96 4.50 -14.13
CA TYR A 135 0.74 4.57 -13.31
C TYR A 135 0.93 5.42 -12.06
N ALA A 136 2.06 5.27 -11.35
CA ALA A 136 2.34 6.06 -10.17
C ALA A 136 2.46 7.56 -10.48
N LYS A 137 3.08 7.96 -11.60
CA LYS A 137 3.11 9.38 -12.05
C LYS A 137 1.71 9.92 -12.28
N ARG A 138 0.87 9.17 -13.00
CA ARG A 138 -0.53 9.58 -13.26
C ARG A 138 -1.33 9.70 -11.96
N CYS A 139 -1.08 8.85 -10.97
CA CYS A 139 -1.67 8.96 -9.65
C CYS A 139 -1.27 10.27 -8.96
N VAL A 140 0.04 10.58 -8.92
CA VAL A 140 0.56 11.84 -8.35
C VAL A 140 -0.08 13.07 -9.02
N ASP A 141 -0.21 13.08 -10.34
CA ASP A 141 -0.82 14.20 -11.07
C ASP A 141 -2.29 14.43 -10.68
N ILE A 142 -3.05 13.36 -10.44
CA ILE A 142 -4.43 13.48 -9.96
C ILE A 142 -4.45 13.99 -8.52
N ASP A 143 -3.65 13.42 -7.62
CA ASP A 143 -3.64 13.82 -6.21
C ASP A 143 -3.21 15.29 -6.02
N ILE A 144 -2.29 15.80 -6.85
CA ILE A 144 -1.94 17.23 -6.87
C ILE A 144 -3.16 18.08 -7.26
N ARG A 145 -3.92 17.66 -8.28
CA ARG A 145 -5.15 18.39 -8.71
C ARG A 145 -6.25 18.35 -7.65
N LEU A 146 -6.33 17.27 -6.87
CA LEU A 146 -7.25 17.14 -5.74
C LEU A 146 -6.84 18.00 -4.54
N ASN A 147 -5.63 18.55 -4.55
CA ASN A 147 -5.07 19.43 -3.53
C ASN A 147 -5.12 18.83 -2.11
N ASP A 148 -4.88 17.52 -1.99
CA ASP A 148 -4.81 16.80 -0.73
C ASP A 148 -3.36 16.41 -0.42
N PRO A 149 -2.67 17.12 0.50
CA PRO A 149 -1.26 16.87 0.80
C PRO A 149 -0.97 15.46 1.33
N ASP A 150 -1.87 14.85 2.10
CA ASP A 150 -1.66 13.48 2.60
C ASP A 150 -1.66 12.47 1.45
N ARG A 151 -2.58 12.63 0.50
CA ARG A 151 -2.65 11.79 -0.69
C ARG A 151 -1.45 11.98 -1.59
N VAL A 152 -1.05 13.23 -1.87
CA VAL A 152 0.16 13.52 -2.66
C VAL A 152 1.38 12.88 -2.04
N SER A 153 1.53 12.95 -0.71
CA SER A 153 2.64 12.30 -0.01
C SER A 153 2.60 10.76 -0.16
N SER A 154 1.40 10.18 -0.14
CA SER A 154 1.20 8.73 -0.34
C SER A 154 1.57 8.30 -1.75
N SER A 155 1.08 8.98 -2.77
CA SER A 155 1.37 8.64 -4.18
C SER A 155 2.83 8.90 -4.55
N LEU A 156 3.47 9.91 -3.97
CA LEU A 156 4.92 10.13 -4.11
C LEU A 156 5.74 9.00 -3.47
N ASN A 157 5.30 8.45 -2.33
CA ASN A 157 5.92 7.27 -1.74
C ASN A 157 5.81 6.04 -2.67
N THR A 158 4.64 5.81 -3.28
CA THR A 158 4.45 4.72 -4.25
C THR A 158 5.34 4.91 -5.48
N LEU A 159 5.45 6.15 -5.98
CA LEU A 159 6.32 6.48 -7.11
C LEU A 159 7.80 6.25 -6.78
N ALA A 160 8.25 6.68 -5.59
CA ALA A 160 9.61 6.41 -5.12
C ALA A 160 9.88 4.91 -4.99
N GLY A 161 8.92 4.13 -4.47
CA GLY A 161 8.99 2.67 -4.41
C GLY A 161 9.09 2.02 -5.78
N ALA A 162 8.35 2.51 -6.79
CA ALA A 162 8.44 2.03 -8.16
C ALA A 162 9.83 2.29 -8.77
N TYR A 163 10.42 3.47 -8.54
CA TYR A 163 11.79 3.76 -8.96
C TYR A 163 12.84 2.91 -8.23
N MET A 164 12.65 2.66 -6.92
CA MET A 164 13.52 1.74 -6.18
C MET A 164 13.49 0.33 -6.77
N ALA A 165 12.30 -0.17 -7.09
CA ALA A 165 12.12 -1.47 -7.73
C ALA A 165 12.76 -1.52 -9.14
N ALA A 166 12.73 -0.40 -9.85
CA ALA A 166 13.41 -0.22 -11.14
C ALA A 166 14.95 -0.05 -11.02
N ASN A 167 15.50 -0.15 -9.80
CA ASN A 167 16.91 0.11 -9.49
C ASN A 167 17.39 1.52 -9.90
N GLN A 168 16.53 2.52 -9.69
CA GLN A 168 16.77 3.94 -9.97
C GLN A 168 16.70 4.77 -8.68
N PRO A 169 17.63 4.59 -7.72
CA PRO A 169 17.55 5.20 -6.40
C PRO A 169 17.68 6.74 -6.42
N GLN A 170 18.35 7.33 -7.41
CA GLN A 170 18.46 8.79 -7.55
C GLN A 170 17.11 9.44 -7.90
N ASP A 171 16.33 8.81 -8.77
CA ASP A 171 14.97 9.27 -9.05
C ASP A 171 14.07 9.06 -7.83
N ALA A 172 14.21 7.92 -7.14
CA ALA A 172 13.46 7.65 -5.91
C ALA A 172 13.74 8.71 -4.83
N GLU A 173 15.01 9.12 -4.65
CA GLU A 173 15.40 10.19 -3.71
C GLU A 173 14.64 11.49 -3.99
N ARG A 174 14.61 11.94 -5.22
CA ARG A 174 13.92 13.17 -5.61
C ARG A 174 12.43 13.14 -5.23
N TYR A 175 11.76 12.02 -5.46
CA TYR A 175 10.33 11.90 -5.17
C TYR A 175 10.04 11.68 -3.69
N ILE A 176 10.89 10.95 -2.96
CA ILE A 176 10.66 10.75 -1.53
C ILE A 176 10.88 12.03 -0.72
N LEU A 177 11.86 12.85 -1.08
CA LEU A 177 12.08 14.15 -0.44
C LEU A 177 10.89 15.08 -0.65
N ARG A 178 10.37 15.17 -1.87
CA ARG A 178 9.13 15.89 -2.15
C ARG A 178 7.93 15.33 -1.39
N GLY A 179 7.84 14.01 -1.26
CA GLY A 179 6.79 13.35 -0.46
C GLY A 179 6.85 13.74 1.02
N LEU A 180 8.05 13.87 1.58
CA LEU A 180 8.26 14.32 2.97
C LEU A 180 7.77 15.77 3.20
N GLU A 181 7.97 16.67 2.23
CA GLU A 181 7.45 18.05 2.29
C GLU A 181 5.91 18.04 2.34
N TYR A 182 5.26 17.23 1.51
CA TYR A 182 3.80 17.09 1.54
C TYR A 182 3.29 16.43 2.83
N ALA A 183 3.99 15.43 3.36
CA ALA A 183 3.63 14.80 4.63
C ALA A 183 3.75 15.76 5.82
N GLU A 184 4.72 16.68 5.79
CA GLU A 184 4.84 17.76 6.78
C GLU A 184 3.65 18.72 6.71
N ARG A 185 3.29 19.16 5.50
CA ARG A 185 2.11 20.01 5.26
C ARG A 185 0.80 19.34 5.66
N ALA A 186 0.69 18.03 5.48
CA ALA A 186 -0.49 17.26 5.89
C ALA A 186 -0.60 17.07 7.41
N GLY A 187 0.49 17.30 8.16
CA GLY A 187 0.50 17.07 9.61
C GLY A 187 0.21 15.63 10.02
N ASN A 188 0.53 14.63 9.18
CA ASN A 188 0.29 13.21 9.43
C ASN A 188 1.56 12.49 9.86
N PRO A 189 1.79 12.25 11.19
CA PRO A 189 3.02 11.63 11.69
C PRO A 189 3.19 10.18 11.20
N SER A 190 2.09 9.44 11.04
CA SER A 190 2.13 8.07 10.54
C SER A 190 2.61 8.02 9.10
N ARG A 191 2.11 8.91 8.24
CA ARG A 191 2.55 9.05 6.85
C ARG A 191 4.01 9.44 6.79
N LYS A 192 4.40 10.46 7.57
CA LYS A 192 5.80 10.92 7.65
C LYS A 192 6.75 9.80 8.05
N ALA A 193 6.38 8.96 9.02
CA ALA A 193 7.21 7.81 9.42
C ALA A 193 7.40 6.78 8.29
N VAL A 194 6.36 6.55 7.47
CA VAL A 194 6.45 5.65 6.30
C VAL A 194 7.45 6.21 5.28
N LEU A 195 7.34 7.51 4.95
CA LEU A 195 8.25 8.12 3.99
C LEU A 195 9.69 8.18 4.49
N LEU A 196 9.90 8.47 5.79
CA LEU A 196 11.24 8.43 6.40
C LEU A 196 11.86 7.03 6.31
N GLY A 197 11.06 5.98 6.53
CA GLY A 197 11.53 4.60 6.33
C GLY A 197 11.92 4.30 4.89
N MET A 198 11.15 4.75 3.91
CA MET A 198 11.50 4.64 2.49
C MET A 198 12.77 5.45 2.17
N ALA A 199 12.91 6.66 2.72
CA ALA A 199 14.12 7.45 2.56
C ALA A 199 15.37 6.72 3.12
N SER A 200 15.25 6.06 4.26
CA SER A 200 16.33 5.22 4.81
C SER A 200 16.77 4.13 3.81
N GLU A 201 15.83 3.43 3.19
CA GLU A 201 16.13 2.38 2.20
C GLU A 201 16.79 2.96 0.95
N ILE A 202 16.32 4.12 0.48
CA ILE A 202 16.88 4.83 -0.68
C ILE A 202 18.33 5.22 -0.40
N TYR A 203 18.62 5.87 0.73
CA TYR A 203 19.98 6.29 1.08
C TYR A 203 20.91 5.10 1.34
N TYR A 204 20.40 3.99 1.86
CA TYR A 204 21.15 2.74 1.92
C TYR A 204 21.58 2.27 0.51
N LYS A 205 20.67 2.29 -0.46
CA LYS A 205 20.95 1.93 -1.86
C LYS A 205 21.91 2.90 -2.55
N LEU A 206 21.89 4.18 -2.17
CA LEU A 206 22.82 5.19 -2.65
C LEU A 206 24.21 5.10 -2.00
N GLY A 207 24.38 4.25 -0.95
CA GLY A 207 25.62 4.12 -0.21
C GLY A 207 25.84 5.20 0.87
N ASP A 208 24.90 6.11 1.06
CA ASP A 208 24.93 7.09 2.16
C ASP A 208 24.31 6.48 3.42
N TYR A 209 25.09 5.58 4.03
CA TYR A 209 24.66 4.86 5.22
C TYR A 209 24.43 5.75 6.42
N SER A 210 25.11 6.90 6.51
CA SER A 210 24.90 7.87 7.58
C SER A 210 23.52 8.49 7.53
N LYS A 211 23.08 8.93 6.36
CA LYS A 211 21.71 9.43 6.17
C LYS A 211 20.69 8.31 6.34
N SER A 212 20.99 7.09 5.88
CA SER A 212 20.10 5.94 6.09
C SER A 212 19.82 5.72 7.58
N VAL A 213 20.85 5.77 8.45
CA VAL A 213 20.69 5.67 9.92
C VAL A 213 19.82 6.83 10.45
N ASP A 214 20.10 8.09 10.06
CA ASP A 214 19.32 9.24 10.53
C ASP A 214 17.83 9.11 10.17
N TYR A 215 17.52 8.77 8.91
CA TYR A 215 16.13 8.58 8.47
C TYR A 215 15.44 7.42 9.20
N ALA A 216 16.13 6.31 9.45
CA ALA A 216 15.60 5.18 10.23
C ALA A 216 15.30 5.60 11.68
N ASP A 217 16.18 6.34 12.32
CA ASP A 217 15.99 6.83 13.69
C ASP A 217 14.82 7.82 13.79
N ARG A 218 14.68 8.71 12.84
CA ARG A 218 13.54 9.66 12.77
C ARG A 218 12.22 8.91 12.57
N ALA A 219 12.19 7.90 11.70
CA ALA A 219 11.03 7.05 11.50
C ALA A 219 10.69 6.28 12.78
N TYR A 220 11.69 5.68 13.44
CA TYR A 220 11.53 4.96 14.70
C TYR A 220 10.89 5.83 15.79
N ARG A 221 11.36 7.06 15.98
CA ARG A 221 10.79 7.99 16.98
C ARG A 221 9.31 8.25 16.72
N LEU A 222 8.92 8.50 15.47
CA LEU A 222 7.50 8.71 15.13
C LEU A 222 6.66 7.44 15.30
N ASP A 223 7.21 6.27 14.98
CA ASP A 223 6.54 4.99 15.18
C ASP A 223 6.37 4.68 16.68
N SER A 224 7.38 5.02 17.51
CA SER A 224 7.35 4.88 18.97
C SER A 224 6.29 5.77 19.61
N ILE A 225 6.26 7.06 19.28
CA ILE A 225 5.22 7.99 19.76
C ILE A 225 3.83 7.50 19.38
N GLY A 226 3.70 6.89 18.20
CA GLY A 226 2.44 6.34 17.70
C GLY A 226 2.08 4.95 18.22
N GLY A 227 2.89 4.31 19.04
CA GLY A 227 2.67 2.95 19.55
C GLY A 227 2.65 1.87 18.46
N ARG A 228 3.44 2.05 17.38
CA ARG A 228 3.47 1.14 16.22
C ARG A 228 4.62 0.14 16.33
N GLU A 229 4.54 -0.79 17.27
CA GLU A 229 5.62 -1.71 17.65
C GLU A 229 6.20 -2.49 16.45
N ALA A 230 5.34 -3.11 15.62
CA ALA A 230 5.79 -3.83 14.43
C ALA A 230 6.57 -2.94 13.44
N LYS A 231 6.21 -1.66 13.32
CA LYS A 231 6.95 -0.70 12.49
C LYS A 231 8.28 -0.32 13.14
N MET A 232 8.33 -0.15 14.46
CA MET A 232 9.58 0.11 15.19
C MET A 232 10.63 -0.98 14.94
N ALA A 233 10.23 -2.25 14.95
CA ALA A 233 11.12 -3.37 14.64
C ALA A 233 11.69 -3.28 13.21
N VAL A 234 10.85 -2.91 12.23
CA VAL A 234 11.30 -2.66 10.85
C VAL A 234 12.33 -1.51 10.80
N ARG A 235 12.09 -0.39 11.53
CA ARG A 235 13.04 0.74 11.55
C ARG A 235 14.38 0.35 12.19
N LEU A 236 14.35 -0.45 13.25
CA LEU A 236 15.57 -0.99 13.85
C LEU A 236 16.33 -1.91 12.87
N SER A 237 15.62 -2.73 12.10
CA SER A 237 16.24 -3.55 11.05
C SER A 237 16.93 -2.69 9.99
N GLN A 238 16.25 -1.64 9.49
CA GLN A 238 16.81 -0.69 8.52
C GLN A 238 18.06 0.00 9.07
N LYS A 239 18.00 0.49 10.34
CA LYS A 239 19.16 1.09 11.03
C LYS A 239 20.31 0.12 11.16
N GLY A 240 20.05 -1.11 11.63
CA GLY A 240 21.07 -2.14 11.81
C GLY A 240 21.78 -2.47 10.50
N THR A 241 21.03 -2.62 9.41
CA THR A 241 21.60 -2.85 8.08
C THR A 241 22.49 -1.69 7.62
N ALA A 242 22.08 -0.44 7.85
CA ALA A 242 22.90 0.72 7.53
C ALA A 242 24.17 0.83 8.40
N LEU A 243 24.10 0.45 9.69
CA LEU A 243 25.27 0.38 10.57
C LEU A 243 26.29 -0.67 10.10
N VAL A 244 25.84 -1.79 9.53
CA VAL A 244 26.74 -2.76 8.87
C VAL A 244 27.47 -2.09 7.70
N GLY A 245 26.78 -1.31 6.88
CA GLY A 245 27.39 -0.51 5.82
C GLY A 245 28.44 0.49 6.30
N LEU A 246 28.24 1.05 7.51
CA LEU A 246 29.20 1.91 8.20
C LEU A 246 30.34 1.13 8.91
N LYS A 247 30.35 -0.20 8.84
CA LYS A 247 31.30 -1.10 9.55
C LYS A 247 31.22 -1.00 11.10
N LYS A 248 30.11 -0.49 11.64
CA LYS A 248 29.83 -0.40 13.08
C LYS A 248 29.17 -1.68 13.59
N TYR A 249 29.87 -2.80 13.47
CA TYR A 249 29.30 -4.14 13.65
C TYR A 249 28.74 -4.39 15.06
N ALA A 250 29.43 -3.94 16.13
CA ALA A 250 28.95 -4.13 17.51
C ALA A 250 27.63 -3.36 17.76
N GLU A 251 27.51 -2.14 17.25
CA GLU A 251 26.26 -1.34 17.33
C GLU A 251 25.16 -1.97 16.48
N ALA A 252 25.50 -2.44 15.28
CA ALA A 252 24.56 -3.12 14.39
C ALA A 252 23.96 -4.37 15.03
N GLU A 253 24.79 -5.21 15.65
CA GLU A 253 24.37 -6.43 16.34
C GLU A 253 23.33 -6.11 17.43
N GLN A 254 23.63 -5.15 18.32
CA GLN A 254 22.71 -4.75 19.39
C GLN A 254 21.36 -4.25 18.84
N VAL A 255 21.39 -3.46 17.76
CA VAL A 255 20.18 -2.91 17.15
C VAL A 255 19.36 -4.01 16.46
N LEU A 256 20.01 -4.94 15.74
CA LEU A 256 19.33 -6.05 15.07
C LEU A 256 18.73 -7.04 16.05
N LEU A 257 19.39 -7.34 17.18
CA LEU A 257 18.82 -8.16 18.23
C LEU A 257 17.55 -7.54 18.83
N LYS A 258 17.53 -6.21 19.03
CA LYS A 258 16.31 -5.48 19.46
C LYS A 258 15.21 -5.56 18.41
N ALA A 259 15.55 -5.47 17.11
CA ALA A 259 14.58 -5.62 16.04
C ALA A 259 13.92 -7.01 16.06
N ILE A 260 14.72 -8.07 16.23
CA ILE A 260 14.23 -9.47 16.30
C ILE A 260 13.31 -9.66 17.52
N ALA A 261 13.69 -9.12 18.68
CA ALA A 261 12.86 -9.19 19.88
C ALA A 261 11.50 -8.51 19.69
N GLY A 262 11.47 -7.32 19.04
CA GLY A 262 10.24 -6.59 18.76
C GLY A 262 9.35 -7.22 17.68
N LEU A 263 9.86 -8.13 16.84
CA LEU A 263 9.05 -8.88 15.88
C LEU A 263 8.41 -10.15 16.48
N ARG A 264 8.89 -10.60 17.65
CA ARG A 264 8.40 -11.79 18.35
C ARG A 264 7.35 -11.48 19.42
N ALA A 265 7.25 -10.21 19.82
CA ALA A 265 6.27 -9.72 20.79
C ALA A 265 4.93 -9.39 20.13
#